data_6af7c4332e0b284e7736cc3835507c1e
#
_entry.id   6af7c4332e0b284e7736cc3835507c1e
#
_cell.length_a   1.000
_cell.length_b   1.000
_cell.length_c   1.000
_cell.angle_alpha   90.00
_cell.angle_beta   90.00
_cell.angle_gamma   90.00
#
_symmetry.space_group_name_H-M   'P 1'
#
loop_
_entity.id
_entity.type
_entity.pdbx_description
1 polymer ?
#
loop_
_entity_poly.entity_id
_entity_poly.type
_entity_poly.pdbx_seq_one_letter_code
_entity_poly.pdbx_strand_id
1 'polypeptide(L)'
;MKLKGTDRTGLLDYLCQQLNTFFPDGAVVRPELDRHLDEGLARVGRCINGVRVWQQDSFDYLHSTQYTLFLYYLSNSIWRADGDLRVCAKLFYLNKTLNGIDMFYEIEMPEVFFIGHSVGIVLAKATYGEFLVLYQNSTVGKNHGVAPVLGEGVILYPNTAIIGRCHVGAGSIISQGVSVINTDLPGGTCVYQGAEGRLVMKPPKHDILSDFFRL
;
A
#
# COMPACT_ATOMS: atom_id res chain seq x y z
N MET A 1 -17.13 -10.53 5.62
CA MET A 1 -15.91 -11.17 5.06
C MET A 1 -15.52 -12.37 5.92
N LYS A 2 -15.19 -13.51 5.29
CA LYS A 2 -14.72 -14.73 5.97
C LYS A 2 -13.23 -14.60 6.31
N LEU A 3 -12.86 -14.93 7.56
CA LEU A 3 -11.46 -15.06 7.97
C LEU A 3 -11.02 -16.51 7.75
N LYS A 4 -9.96 -16.75 6.97
CA LYS A 4 -9.44 -18.09 6.71
C LYS A 4 -8.57 -18.54 7.88
N GLY A 5 -8.85 -19.75 8.39
CA GLY A 5 -8.02 -20.38 9.41
C GLY A 5 -8.10 -19.78 10.82
N THR A 6 -8.94 -18.76 11.01
CA THR A 6 -9.14 -18.10 12.31
C THR A 6 -10.52 -17.43 12.37
N ASP A 7 -10.87 -16.90 13.54
CA ASP A 7 -11.99 -16.00 13.74
C ASP A 7 -11.48 -14.61 14.21
N ARG A 8 -12.41 -13.71 14.52
CA ARG A 8 -12.08 -12.33 14.98
C ARG A 8 -11.21 -12.34 16.23
N THR A 9 -11.56 -13.18 17.19
CA THR A 9 -10.83 -13.29 18.47
C THR A 9 -9.44 -13.87 18.24
N GLY A 10 -9.34 -14.95 17.48
CA GLY A 10 -8.05 -15.57 17.14
C GLY A 10 -7.13 -14.65 16.35
N LEU A 11 -7.66 -13.82 15.43
CA LEU A 11 -6.87 -12.81 14.74
C LEU A 11 -6.36 -11.72 15.68
N LEU A 12 -7.21 -11.27 16.63
CA LEU A 12 -6.81 -10.30 17.65
C LEU A 12 -5.71 -10.88 18.56
N ASP A 13 -5.85 -12.12 18.99
CA ASP A 13 -4.86 -12.82 19.81
C ASP A 13 -3.52 -12.96 19.07
N TYR A 14 -3.57 -13.38 17.81
CA TYR A 14 -2.41 -13.49 16.93
C TYR A 14 -1.65 -12.16 16.80
N LEU A 15 -2.38 -11.08 16.55
CA LEU A 15 -1.79 -9.74 16.42
C LEU A 15 -1.18 -9.25 17.74
N CYS A 16 -1.89 -9.43 18.86
CA CYS A 16 -1.38 -9.09 20.19
C CYS A 16 -0.09 -9.85 20.50
N GLN A 17 -0.05 -11.14 20.19
CA GLN A 17 1.14 -11.96 20.41
C GLN A 17 2.32 -11.49 19.56
N GLN A 18 2.10 -11.17 18.28
CA GLN A 18 3.14 -10.60 17.43
C GLN A 18 3.70 -9.29 18.02
N LEU A 19 2.82 -8.34 18.35
CA LEU A 19 3.25 -7.06 18.90
C LEU A 19 4.01 -7.22 20.22
N ASN A 20 3.57 -8.11 21.10
CA ASN A 20 4.25 -8.36 22.37
C ASN A 20 5.61 -9.06 22.18
N THR A 21 5.73 -9.90 21.14
CA THR A 21 6.98 -10.59 20.81
C THR A 21 8.00 -9.65 20.20
N PHE A 22 7.59 -8.83 19.24
CA PHE A 22 8.49 -7.89 18.57
C PHE A 22 8.79 -6.64 19.40
N PHE A 23 7.86 -6.23 20.29
CA PHE A 23 7.98 -5.03 21.11
C PHE A 23 7.68 -5.34 22.59
N PRO A 24 8.59 -6.02 23.31
CA PRO A 24 8.37 -6.49 24.68
C PRO A 24 8.53 -5.36 25.71
N ASP A 25 7.79 -4.26 25.57
CA ASP A 25 7.84 -3.07 26.42
C ASP A 25 6.77 -3.07 27.54
N GLY A 26 5.98 -4.16 27.66
CA GLY A 26 4.92 -4.31 28.64
C GLY A 26 3.65 -3.49 28.39
N ALA A 27 3.56 -2.80 27.24
CA ALA A 27 2.39 -2.02 26.90
C ALA A 27 1.17 -2.89 26.57
N VAL A 28 0.01 -2.54 27.13
CA VAL A 28 -1.25 -3.24 26.87
C VAL A 28 -1.87 -2.71 25.56
N VAL A 29 -1.73 -3.46 24.47
CA VAL A 29 -2.19 -3.06 23.12
C VAL A 29 -3.60 -3.56 22.80
N ARG A 30 -4.08 -4.62 23.46
CA ARG A 30 -5.34 -5.31 23.13
C ARG A 30 -6.59 -4.41 23.09
N PRO A 31 -6.85 -3.55 24.09
CA PRO A 31 -8.08 -2.73 24.08
C PRO A 31 -8.14 -1.79 22.87
N GLU A 32 -7.01 -1.23 22.46
CA GLU A 32 -6.94 -0.34 21.31
C GLU A 32 -7.12 -1.09 20.00
N LEU A 33 -6.47 -2.23 19.87
CA LEU A 33 -6.63 -3.10 18.70
C LEU A 33 -8.08 -3.59 18.56
N ASP A 34 -8.69 -4.05 19.66
CA ASP A 34 -10.05 -4.58 19.68
C ASP A 34 -11.08 -3.53 19.26
N ARG A 35 -10.91 -2.28 19.72
CA ARG A 35 -11.77 -1.14 19.38
C ARG A 35 -11.81 -0.85 17.88
N HIS A 36 -10.68 -1.01 17.17
CA HIS A 36 -10.53 -0.61 15.76
C HIS A 36 -10.45 -1.79 14.79
N LEU A 37 -10.45 -3.03 15.28
CA LEU A 37 -10.27 -4.24 14.46
C LEU A 37 -11.32 -4.36 13.35
N ASP A 38 -12.58 -4.10 13.69
CA ASP A 38 -13.68 -4.27 12.73
C ASP A 38 -13.61 -3.24 11.59
N GLU A 39 -13.21 -2.01 11.88
CA GLU A 39 -12.96 -1.01 10.84
C GLU A 39 -11.76 -1.38 9.96
N GLY A 40 -10.66 -1.84 10.55
CA GLY A 40 -9.50 -2.35 9.80
C GLY A 40 -9.89 -3.51 8.88
N LEU A 41 -10.70 -4.45 9.38
CA LEU A 41 -11.22 -5.59 8.60
C LEU A 41 -12.18 -5.14 7.51
N ALA A 42 -13.05 -4.17 7.76
CA ALA A 42 -13.96 -3.64 6.75
C ALA A 42 -13.20 -2.99 5.59
N ARG A 43 -12.17 -2.20 5.89
CA ARG A 43 -11.34 -1.53 4.87
C ARG A 43 -10.53 -2.52 4.04
N VAL A 44 -9.83 -3.47 4.68
CA VAL A 44 -9.11 -4.50 3.92
C VAL A 44 -10.07 -5.35 3.10
N GLY A 45 -11.28 -5.61 3.59
CA GLY A 45 -12.32 -6.32 2.86
C GLY A 45 -12.77 -5.60 1.59
N ARG A 46 -12.96 -4.27 1.64
CA ARG A 46 -13.25 -3.46 0.45
C ARG A 46 -12.13 -3.56 -0.58
N CYS A 47 -10.88 -3.43 -0.12
CA CYS A 47 -9.71 -3.57 -0.98
C CYS A 47 -9.62 -4.96 -1.62
N ILE A 48 -9.78 -6.04 -0.84
CA ILE A 48 -9.77 -7.42 -1.34
C ILE A 48 -10.85 -7.62 -2.40
N ASN A 49 -12.05 -7.10 -2.17
CA ASN A 49 -13.17 -7.23 -3.10
C ASN A 49 -12.95 -6.46 -4.40
N GLY A 50 -12.20 -5.37 -4.38
CA GLY A 50 -11.80 -4.63 -5.58
C GLY A 50 -10.70 -5.30 -6.40
N VAL A 51 -9.84 -6.11 -5.76
CA VAL A 51 -8.69 -6.76 -6.43
C VAL A 51 -9.08 -8.08 -7.08
N ARG A 52 -8.89 -8.19 -8.40
CA ARG A 52 -9.35 -9.33 -9.22
C ARG A 52 -8.71 -10.67 -8.87
N VAL A 53 -7.41 -10.66 -8.54
CA VAL A 53 -6.66 -11.90 -8.27
C VAL A 53 -6.98 -12.51 -6.91
N TRP A 54 -7.75 -11.83 -6.05
CA TRP A 54 -8.13 -12.34 -4.73
C TRP A 54 -9.57 -12.82 -4.71
N GLN A 55 -9.81 -13.81 -3.86
CA GLN A 55 -11.17 -14.31 -3.62
C GLN A 55 -11.97 -13.26 -2.87
N GLN A 56 -13.12 -12.86 -3.42
CA GLN A 56 -14.03 -11.93 -2.76
C GLN A 56 -14.50 -12.46 -1.40
N ASP A 57 -14.74 -11.52 -0.50
CA ASP A 57 -15.22 -11.76 0.86
C ASP A 57 -14.40 -12.76 1.68
N SER A 58 -13.09 -12.87 1.36
CA SER A 58 -12.20 -13.82 2.01
C SER A 58 -10.83 -13.19 2.34
N PHE A 59 -10.55 -13.02 3.63
CA PHE A 59 -9.25 -12.57 4.13
C PHE A 59 -8.45 -13.75 4.67
N ASP A 60 -7.20 -13.85 4.22
CA ASP A 60 -6.23 -14.84 4.68
C ASP A 60 -5.05 -14.12 5.35
N TYR A 61 -4.98 -14.21 6.68
CA TYR A 61 -3.92 -13.54 7.45
C TYR A 61 -2.52 -14.13 7.20
N LEU A 62 -2.43 -15.33 6.61
CA LEU A 62 -1.16 -15.92 6.18
C LEU A 62 -0.78 -15.54 4.74
N HIS A 63 -1.67 -14.86 4.00
CA HIS A 63 -1.32 -14.25 2.73
C HIS A 63 -0.60 -12.93 2.99
N SER A 64 0.71 -12.89 2.84
CA SER A 64 1.56 -11.76 3.26
C SER A 64 1.06 -10.41 2.75
N THR A 65 0.65 -10.30 1.48
CA THR A 65 0.16 -9.03 0.92
C THR A 65 -1.17 -8.59 1.53
N GLN A 66 -2.11 -9.52 1.74
CA GLN A 66 -3.36 -9.18 2.42
C GLN A 66 -3.11 -8.74 3.87
N TYR A 67 -2.17 -9.40 4.54
CA TYR A 67 -1.76 -9.02 5.90
C TYR A 67 -1.05 -7.67 5.93
N THR A 68 -0.22 -7.36 4.93
CA THR A 68 0.38 -6.03 4.74
C THR A 68 -0.67 -4.94 4.71
N LEU A 69 -1.72 -5.12 3.90
CA LEU A 69 -2.83 -4.17 3.78
C LEU A 69 -3.63 -4.06 5.09
N PHE A 70 -3.91 -5.19 5.73
CA PHE A 70 -4.62 -5.22 7.01
C PHE A 70 -3.87 -4.43 8.09
N LEU A 71 -2.57 -4.64 8.26
CA LEU A 71 -1.75 -3.91 9.23
C LEU A 71 -1.76 -2.41 8.96
N TYR A 72 -1.69 -2.01 7.68
CA TYR A 72 -1.79 -0.60 7.30
C TYR A 72 -3.18 -0.04 7.60
N TYR A 73 -4.26 -0.68 7.14
CA TYR A 73 -5.60 -0.15 7.35
C TYR A 73 -5.97 -0.06 8.83
N LEU A 74 -5.60 -1.06 9.63
CA LEU A 74 -5.83 -1.02 11.07
C LEU A 74 -5.07 0.15 11.72
N SER A 75 -3.78 0.30 11.42
CA SER A 75 -2.95 1.38 11.94
C SER A 75 -3.48 2.76 11.53
N ASN A 76 -3.84 2.93 10.27
CA ASN A 76 -4.42 4.17 9.74
C ASN A 76 -5.81 4.46 10.33
N SER A 77 -6.64 3.43 10.58
CA SER A 77 -7.94 3.61 11.24
C SER A 77 -7.81 4.07 12.69
N ILE A 78 -6.84 3.55 13.43
CA ILE A 78 -6.52 4.00 14.79
C ILE A 78 -6.08 5.48 14.75
N TRP A 79 -5.17 5.83 13.84
CA TRP A 79 -4.70 7.21 13.69
C TRP A 79 -5.82 8.17 13.31
N ARG A 80 -6.69 7.84 12.37
CA ARG A 80 -7.84 8.66 11.95
C ARG A 80 -8.86 8.90 13.07
N ALA A 81 -8.92 8.00 14.04
CA ALA A 81 -9.80 8.08 15.20
C ALA A 81 -9.14 8.76 16.43
N ASP A 82 -8.01 9.45 16.22
CA ASP A 82 -7.19 10.04 17.31
C ASP A 82 -6.82 9.03 18.42
N GLY A 83 -6.62 7.76 18.02
CA GLY A 83 -6.26 6.68 18.91
C GLY A 83 -4.78 6.65 19.31
N ASP A 84 -4.35 5.58 19.96
CA ASP A 84 -3.00 5.46 20.51
C ASP A 84 -1.92 5.41 19.42
N LEU A 85 -1.16 6.50 19.27
CA LEU A 85 -0.05 6.61 18.31
C LEU A 85 1.08 5.61 18.54
N ARG A 86 1.24 5.09 19.76
CA ARG A 86 2.23 4.03 20.06
C ARG A 86 1.81 2.72 19.44
N VAL A 87 0.50 2.42 19.46
CA VAL A 87 -0.05 1.24 18.77
C VAL A 87 0.08 1.40 17.26
N CYS A 88 -0.22 2.59 16.72
CA CYS A 88 0.00 2.91 15.30
C CYS A 88 1.47 2.66 14.88
N ALA A 89 2.41 3.18 15.67
CA ALA A 89 3.84 3.02 15.40
C ALA A 89 4.29 1.55 15.46
N LYS A 90 3.78 0.77 16.42
CA LYS A 90 4.07 -0.67 16.52
C LYS A 90 3.53 -1.45 15.32
N LEU A 91 2.30 -1.18 14.88
CA LEU A 91 1.71 -1.81 13.69
C LEU A 91 2.50 -1.46 12.41
N PHE A 92 2.86 -0.20 12.24
CA PHE A 92 3.71 0.23 11.14
C PHE A 92 5.07 -0.49 11.16
N TYR A 93 5.74 -0.53 12.32
CA TYR A 93 7.04 -1.18 12.44
C TYR A 93 6.94 -2.70 12.28
N LEU A 94 5.87 -3.33 12.78
CA LEU A 94 5.59 -4.75 12.53
C LEU A 94 5.45 -5.03 11.02
N ASN A 95 4.70 -4.19 10.31
CA ASN A 95 4.52 -4.29 8.87
C ASN A 95 5.86 -4.17 8.13
N LYS A 96 6.68 -3.20 8.52
CA LYS A 96 8.02 -3.01 7.97
C LYS A 96 8.93 -4.21 8.23
N THR A 97 8.87 -4.78 9.44
CA THR A 97 9.69 -5.94 9.82
C THR A 97 9.28 -7.22 9.10
N LEU A 98 8.00 -7.52 9.04
CA LEU A 98 7.49 -8.76 8.45
C LEU A 98 7.46 -8.71 6.91
N ASN A 99 7.06 -7.57 6.36
CA ASN A 99 6.70 -7.45 4.95
C ASN A 99 7.66 -6.57 4.14
N GLY A 100 8.67 -5.97 4.78
CA GLY A 100 9.70 -5.18 4.11
C GLY A 100 9.18 -3.91 3.44
N ILE A 101 8.04 -3.36 3.89
CA ILE A 101 7.41 -2.17 3.32
C ILE A 101 7.49 -0.99 4.27
N ASP A 102 7.86 0.18 3.76
CA ASP A 102 7.78 1.45 4.47
C ASP A 102 6.53 2.22 4.00
N MET A 103 5.42 1.97 4.67
CA MET A 103 4.11 2.58 4.41
C MET A 103 3.55 3.13 5.72
N PHE A 104 3.87 4.39 6.02
CA PHE A 104 3.56 5.02 7.30
C PHE A 104 2.05 5.20 7.48
N TYR A 105 1.55 5.00 8.69
CA TYR A 105 0.11 4.99 8.98
C TYR A 105 -0.62 6.31 8.73
N GLU A 106 0.09 7.43 8.65
CA GLU A 106 -0.51 8.73 8.31
C GLU A 106 -0.59 9.00 6.80
N ILE A 107 -0.13 8.09 5.95
CA ILE A 107 -0.30 8.20 4.50
C ILE A 107 -1.75 7.87 4.19
N GLU A 108 -2.42 8.74 3.42
CA GLU A 108 -3.76 8.50 2.93
C GLU A 108 -3.68 7.68 1.63
N MET A 109 -3.69 6.35 1.78
CA MET A 109 -3.78 5.45 0.63
C MET A 109 -5.23 5.34 0.14
N PRO A 110 -5.43 5.05 -1.16
CA PRO A 110 -6.76 4.82 -1.72
C PRO A 110 -7.48 3.63 -1.06
N GLU A 111 -8.80 3.56 -1.23
CA GLU A 111 -9.58 2.43 -0.68
C GLU A 111 -9.28 1.11 -1.38
N VAL A 112 -8.96 1.14 -2.67
CA VAL A 112 -8.62 -0.04 -3.45
C VAL A 112 -7.27 0.18 -4.12
N PHE A 113 -6.28 -0.58 -3.69
CA PHE A 113 -4.96 -0.62 -4.33
C PHE A 113 -4.36 -2.02 -4.23
N PHE A 114 -3.41 -2.31 -5.09
CA PHE A 114 -2.78 -3.63 -5.17
C PHE A 114 -1.28 -3.55 -4.92
N ILE A 115 -0.79 -4.45 -4.09
CA ILE A 115 0.64 -4.70 -3.89
C ILE A 115 0.93 -6.09 -4.43
N GLY A 116 1.76 -6.17 -5.48
CA GLY A 116 2.21 -7.47 -6.02
C GLY A 116 3.17 -8.16 -5.05
N HIS A 117 4.26 -7.50 -4.73
CA HIS A 117 5.24 -7.92 -3.73
C HIS A 117 5.65 -6.70 -2.91
N SER A 118 5.56 -6.78 -1.57
CA SER A 118 5.75 -5.64 -0.68
C SER A 118 7.21 -5.24 -0.44
N VAL A 119 8.14 -6.17 -0.66
CA VAL A 119 9.56 -6.01 -0.27
C VAL A 119 10.20 -4.83 -0.97
N GLY A 120 10.79 -3.93 -0.17
CA GLY A 120 11.54 -2.77 -0.66
C GLY A 120 10.66 -1.60 -1.13
N ILE A 121 9.34 -1.66 -0.95
CA ILE A 121 8.46 -0.52 -1.23
C ILE A 121 8.66 0.55 -0.16
N VAL A 122 8.86 1.80 -0.61
CA VAL A 122 8.99 2.98 0.27
C VAL A 122 8.04 4.08 -0.21
N LEU A 123 7.11 4.49 0.64
CA LEU A 123 6.09 5.48 0.31
C LEU A 123 6.21 6.72 1.20
N ALA A 124 6.38 7.87 0.59
CA ALA A 124 6.27 9.16 1.26
C ALA A 124 4.80 9.55 1.49
N LYS A 125 4.55 10.52 2.37
CA LYS A 125 3.28 11.25 2.42
C LYS A 125 3.14 12.06 1.12
N ALA A 126 2.47 11.47 0.15
CA ALA A 126 2.16 11.96 -1.19
C ALA A 126 0.66 11.82 -1.45
N THR A 127 0.19 12.21 -2.61
CA THR A 127 -1.20 11.96 -3.04
C THR A 127 -1.23 10.71 -3.90
N TYR A 128 -2.14 9.78 -3.57
CA TYR A 128 -2.31 8.51 -4.26
C TYR A 128 -3.76 8.36 -4.73
N GLY A 129 -3.95 8.24 -6.04
CA GLY A 129 -5.26 7.97 -6.66
C GLY A 129 -5.71 6.52 -6.48
N GLU A 130 -7.02 6.28 -6.67
CA GLU A 130 -7.63 4.95 -6.60
C GLU A 130 -6.99 3.97 -7.61
N PHE A 131 -7.10 2.69 -7.36
CA PHE A 131 -6.59 1.61 -8.22
C PHE A 131 -5.08 1.66 -8.48
N LEU A 132 -4.32 2.15 -7.51
CA LEU A 132 -2.85 2.16 -7.56
C LEU A 132 -2.31 0.72 -7.52
N VAL A 133 -1.34 0.42 -8.41
CA VAL A 133 -0.60 -0.85 -8.41
C VAL A 133 0.86 -0.61 -8.04
N LEU A 134 1.35 -1.35 -7.05
CA LEU A 134 2.72 -1.27 -6.55
C LEU A 134 3.41 -2.63 -6.64
N TYR A 135 4.62 -2.65 -7.16
CA TYR A 135 5.50 -3.81 -7.14
C TYR A 135 6.75 -3.55 -6.30
N GLN A 136 7.47 -4.62 -5.99
CA GLN A 136 8.68 -4.59 -5.15
C GLN A 136 9.68 -3.52 -5.57
N ASN A 137 10.38 -2.96 -4.58
CA ASN A 137 11.39 -1.91 -4.73
C ASN A 137 10.86 -0.62 -5.40
N SER A 138 9.54 -0.41 -5.41
CA SER A 138 8.99 0.87 -5.86
C SER A 138 9.20 1.94 -4.79
N THR A 139 9.59 3.14 -5.20
CA THR A 139 9.77 4.27 -4.30
C THR A 139 8.92 5.45 -4.76
N VAL A 140 8.10 6.00 -3.86
CA VAL A 140 7.47 7.31 -4.01
C VAL A 140 8.08 8.22 -2.96
N GLY A 141 8.90 9.19 -3.39
CA GLY A 141 9.76 9.96 -2.50
C GLY A 141 9.57 11.47 -2.62
N LYS A 142 9.91 12.20 -1.55
CA LYS A 142 10.01 13.66 -1.57
C LYS A 142 11.37 14.10 -2.11
N ASN A 143 11.38 15.26 -2.78
CA ASN A 143 12.59 15.98 -3.11
C ASN A 143 12.44 17.44 -2.63
N HIS A 144 13.39 17.93 -1.83
CA HIS A 144 13.30 19.25 -1.21
C HIS A 144 11.94 19.53 -0.52
N GLY A 145 11.40 18.54 0.17
CA GLY A 145 10.12 18.64 0.88
C GLY A 145 8.86 18.48 0.00
N VAL A 146 9.00 18.48 -1.33
CA VAL A 146 7.88 18.32 -2.27
C VAL A 146 7.63 16.85 -2.55
N ALA A 147 6.38 16.42 -2.40
CA ALA A 147 5.92 15.06 -2.68
C ALA A 147 5.23 14.97 -4.05
N PRO A 148 5.25 13.80 -4.69
CA PRO A 148 4.51 13.56 -5.92
C PRO A 148 2.98 13.54 -5.72
N VAL A 149 2.28 13.72 -6.85
CA VAL A 149 0.84 13.47 -6.98
C VAL A 149 0.66 12.37 -8.04
N LEU A 150 0.11 11.24 -7.63
CA LEU A 150 -0.21 10.13 -8.52
C LEU A 150 -1.71 10.08 -8.76
N GLY A 151 -2.11 10.09 -10.03
CA GLY A 151 -3.51 9.98 -10.44
C GLY A 151 -4.07 8.56 -10.27
N GLU A 152 -5.34 8.40 -10.61
CA GLU A 152 -6.05 7.12 -10.58
C GLU A 152 -5.41 6.11 -11.56
N GLY A 153 -5.35 4.83 -11.18
CA GLY A 153 -4.90 3.74 -12.04
C GLY A 153 -3.42 3.77 -12.40
N VAL A 154 -2.59 4.45 -11.60
CA VAL A 154 -1.13 4.43 -11.81
C VAL A 154 -0.56 3.07 -11.45
N ILE A 155 0.30 2.53 -12.31
CA ILE A 155 0.99 1.25 -12.12
C ILE A 155 2.49 1.49 -12.01
N LEU A 156 3.09 1.11 -10.87
CA LEU A 156 4.52 1.14 -10.63
C LEU A 156 5.08 -0.29 -10.68
N TYR A 157 5.73 -0.66 -11.79
CA TYR A 157 6.41 -1.94 -11.94
C TYR A 157 7.70 -2.01 -11.10
N PRO A 158 8.33 -3.20 -10.95
CA PRO A 158 9.48 -3.37 -10.05
C PRO A 158 10.61 -2.36 -10.27
N ASN A 159 11.25 -1.95 -9.17
CA ASN A 159 12.41 -1.05 -9.16
C ASN A 159 12.13 0.35 -9.77
N THR A 160 10.91 0.86 -9.67
CA THR A 160 10.57 2.21 -10.14
C THR A 160 10.75 3.25 -9.05
N ALA A 161 10.97 4.51 -9.45
CA ALA A 161 11.01 5.62 -8.51
C ALA A 161 10.26 6.84 -9.06
N ILE A 162 9.36 7.42 -8.25
CA ILE A 162 8.69 8.69 -8.53
C ILE A 162 9.08 9.65 -7.41
N ILE A 163 9.88 10.67 -7.73
CA ILE A 163 10.53 11.49 -6.70
C ILE A 163 10.33 12.98 -6.96
N GLY A 164 9.90 13.69 -5.92
CA GLY A 164 9.82 15.16 -5.92
C GLY A 164 8.57 15.70 -6.62
N ARG A 165 8.71 16.85 -7.26
CA ARG A 165 7.62 17.53 -7.94
C ARG A 165 7.25 16.78 -9.23
N CYS A 166 6.48 15.73 -9.09
CA CYS A 166 5.92 14.98 -10.20
C CYS A 166 4.40 15.00 -10.13
N HIS A 167 3.74 15.30 -11.24
CA HIS A 167 2.32 15.01 -11.42
C HIS A 167 2.21 13.86 -12.41
N VAL A 168 1.88 12.68 -11.90
CA VAL A 168 1.71 11.46 -12.71
C VAL A 168 0.24 11.33 -13.07
N GLY A 169 -0.10 11.57 -14.32
CA GLY A 169 -1.48 11.55 -14.81
C GLY A 169 -2.12 10.17 -14.69
N ALA A 170 -3.46 10.11 -14.61
CA ALA A 170 -4.23 8.87 -14.45
C ALA A 170 -3.91 7.85 -15.55
N GLY A 171 -3.90 6.55 -15.20
CA GLY A 171 -3.60 5.46 -16.12
C GLY A 171 -2.15 5.40 -16.62
N SER A 172 -1.23 6.10 -15.95
CA SER A 172 0.21 6.02 -16.28
C SER A 172 0.81 4.70 -15.79
N ILE A 173 1.59 4.05 -16.63
CA ILE A 173 2.25 2.79 -16.35
C ILE A 173 3.76 3.00 -16.40
N ILE A 174 4.40 2.90 -15.25
CA ILE A 174 5.84 3.09 -15.12
C ILE A 174 6.53 1.74 -15.24
N SER A 175 7.24 1.54 -16.33
CA SER A 175 7.91 0.27 -16.63
C SER A 175 9.06 0.00 -15.66
N GLN A 176 9.43 -1.27 -15.53
CA GLN A 176 10.49 -1.72 -14.63
C GLN A 176 11.77 -0.87 -14.76
N GLY A 177 12.33 -0.49 -13.60
CA GLY A 177 13.60 0.23 -13.51
C GLY A 177 13.56 1.71 -13.89
N VAL A 178 12.39 2.25 -14.22
CA VAL A 178 12.23 3.67 -14.60
C VAL A 178 12.21 4.56 -13.38
N SER A 179 13.00 5.65 -13.43
CA SER A 179 12.98 6.72 -12.45
C SER A 179 12.42 8.01 -13.06
N VAL A 180 11.44 8.60 -12.39
CA VAL A 180 10.82 9.89 -12.73
C VAL A 180 11.11 10.88 -11.60
N ILE A 181 11.90 11.91 -11.89
CA ILE A 181 12.34 12.87 -10.89
C ILE A 181 11.96 14.28 -11.34
N ASN A 182 11.19 15.00 -10.55
CA ASN A 182 10.73 16.37 -10.80
C ASN A 182 10.18 16.56 -12.23
N THR A 183 9.46 15.55 -12.73
CA THR A 183 8.94 15.54 -14.11
C THR A 183 7.47 15.13 -14.09
N ASP A 184 6.64 15.89 -14.82
CA ASP A 184 5.23 15.57 -14.98
C ASP A 184 5.04 14.56 -16.12
N LEU A 185 4.11 13.62 -15.92
CA LEU A 185 3.73 12.61 -16.92
C LEU A 185 2.28 12.81 -17.34
N PRO A 186 1.98 12.80 -18.65
CA PRO A 186 0.60 12.76 -19.11
C PRO A 186 -0.04 11.43 -18.74
N GLY A 187 -1.34 11.38 -18.52
CA GLY A 187 -2.06 10.15 -18.27
C GLY A 187 -2.10 9.20 -19.48
N GLY A 188 -2.54 7.95 -19.24
CA GLY A 188 -2.78 6.97 -20.29
C GLY A 188 -1.55 6.54 -21.09
N THR A 189 -0.36 6.54 -20.47
CA THR A 189 0.90 6.18 -21.14
C THR A 189 1.71 5.15 -20.39
N CYS A 190 2.38 4.27 -21.15
CA CYS A 190 3.48 3.45 -20.65
C CYS A 190 4.79 4.24 -20.78
N VAL A 191 5.51 4.37 -19.68
CA VAL A 191 6.77 5.11 -19.59
C VAL A 191 7.94 4.15 -19.51
N TYR A 192 8.90 4.29 -20.39
CA TYR A 192 10.10 3.46 -20.52
C TYR A 192 11.36 4.30 -20.37
N GLN A 193 12.45 3.65 -19.96
CA GLN A 193 13.78 4.25 -20.01
C GLN A 193 14.30 4.17 -21.46
N GLY A 194 14.52 5.31 -22.07
CA GLY A 194 15.15 5.43 -23.39
C GLY A 194 16.66 5.63 -23.31
N ALA A 195 17.28 5.89 -24.44
CA ALA A 195 18.70 6.23 -24.51
C ALA A 195 19.01 7.54 -23.75
N GLU A 196 20.22 7.64 -23.24
CA GLU A 196 20.73 8.83 -22.54
C GLU A 196 19.86 9.31 -21.36
N GLY A 197 19.17 8.40 -20.69
CA GLY A 197 18.33 8.74 -19.54
C GLY A 197 16.98 9.39 -19.87
N ARG A 198 16.61 9.52 -21.15
CA ARG A 198 15.34 10.13 -21.56
C ARG A 198 14.16 9.19 -21.28
N LEU A 199 13.03 9.77 -20.90
CA LEU A 199 11.78 9.03 -20.80
C LEU A 199 11.12 8.91 -22.18
N VAL A 200 10.69 7.70 -22.53
CA VAL A 200 9.93 7.39 -23.73
C VAL A 200 8.53 6.98 -23.34
N MET A 201 7.53 7.64 -23.89
CA MET A 201 6.12 7.39 -23.60
C MET A 201 5.44 6.79 -24.81
N LYS A 202 4.64 5.73 -24.59
CA LYS A 202 3.85 5.04 -25.62
C LYS A 202 2.47 4.74 -25.08
N PRO A 203 1.42 4.71 -25.91
CA PRO A 203 0.12 4.24 -25.45
C PRO A 203 0.19 2.78 -24.99
N PRO A 204 -0.59 2.37 -23.98
CA PRO A 204 -0.71 0.97 -23.60
C PRO A 204 -1.35 0.17 -24.74
N LYS A 205 -1.00 -1.12 -24.86
CA LYS A 205 -1.53 -1.99 -25.93
C LYS A 205 -2.95 -2.48 -25.63
N HIS A 206 -3.34 -2.52 -24.37
CA HIS A 206 -4.66 -2.94 -23.87
C HIS A 206 -4.91 -2.31 -22.51
N ASP A 207 -6.10 -2.48 -21.97
CA ASP A 207 -6.44 -2.06 -20.60
C ASP A 207 -5.79 -3.00 -19.59
N ILE A 208 -4.61 -2.60 -19.10
CA ILE A 208 -3.83 -3.38 -18.10
C ILE A 208 -4.48 -3.28 -16.71
N LEU A 209 -5.23 -2.21 -16.42
CA LEU A 209 -5.81 -2.00 -15.10
C LEU A 209 -6.87 -3.05 -14.77
N SER A 210 -7.62 -3.49 -15.79
CA SER A 210 -8.61 -4.55 -15.67
C SER A 210 -8.02 -5.93 -15.30
N ASP A 211 -6.70 -6.13 -15.49
CA ASP A 211 -6.03 -7.36 -15.04
C ASP A 211 -5.92 -7.42 -13.50
N PHE A 212 -5.88 -6.27 -12.85
CA PHE A 212 -5.70 -6.14 -11.40
C PHE A 212 -7.00 -5.93 -10.64
N PHE A 213 -7.95 -5.19 -11.20
CA PHE A 213 -9.13 -4.72 -10.48
C PHE A 213 -10.44 -5.15 -11.14
N ARG A 214 -11.47 -5.22 -10.33
CA ARG A 214 -12.87 -5.33 -10.72
C ARG A 214 -13.44 -3.91 -10.83
N LEU A 215 -13.30 -3.31 -12.00
CA LEU A 215 -13.76 -1.97 -12.34
C LEU A 215 -15.26 -1.99 -12.64
#